data_26db26c87d279264149a8194e8e88a53
#
_entry.id   26db26c87d279264149a8194e8e88a53
#
_cell.length_a   1.000
_cell.length_b   1.000
_cell.length_c   1.000
_cell.angle_alpha   90.00
_cell.angle_beta   90.00
_cell.angle_gamma   90.00
#
_symmetry.space_group_name_H-M   'P 1'
#
loop_
_entity.id
_entity.type
_entity.pdbx_description
1 polymer ?
#
loop_
_entity_poly.entity_id
_entity_poly.type
_entity_poly.pdbx_seq_one_letter_code
_entity_poly.pdbx_strand_id
1 'polypeptide(L)'
;GLAFPEDDMLGIDLVIPDVTYLKENADKVKGLVVTHGHEDHIGAIPYIEKELNMPIYATKLTMGLIENKLKEHNLMNNTRRKVVKYGQNIILGKFRIEFIKTNHSIADSAALAIYTPAGLLVHTGDFKIDYTPVFGDAIDLQRFGEIGRKGVLALMCDSTNAERPGFTMSEKTVGKAFDNIFENHKHSRIIIATFASNV
;
A
#
# COMPACT_ATOMS: atom_id res chain seq x y z
N GLY A 1 1.86 3.41 -8.94
CA GLY A 1 0.95 2.33 -9.14
C GLY A 1 0.99 1.73 -10.53
N LEU A 2 0.20 0.72 -10.73
CA LEU A 2 -0.01 0.05 -12.01
C LEU A 2 -1.51 -0.08 -12.21
N ALA A 3 -2.01 0.07 -13.44
CA ALA A 3 -3.38 -0.28 -13.80
C ALA A 3 -3.36 -1.41 -14.83
N PHE A 4 -4.40 -2.22 -14.84
CA PHE A 4 -4.63 -3.17 -15.91
C PHE A 4 -5.24 -2.43 -17.10
N PRO A 5 -4.90 -2.81 -18.35
CA PRO A 5 -5.50 -2.18 -19.52
C PRO A 5 -7.00 -2.47 -19.59
N GLU A 6 -7.75 -1.52 -20.15
CA GLU A 6 -9.16 -1.71 -20.46
C GLU A 6 -9.34 -2.58 -21.73
N ASP A 7 -10.53 -3.13 -21.92
CA ASP A 7 -10.82 -4.08 -23.00
C ASP A 7 -10.58 -3.53 -24.42
N ASP A 8 -10.61 -2.21 -24.60
CA ASP A 8 -10.33 -1.52 -25.85
C ASP A 8 -8.85 -1.23 -26.12
N MET A 9 -7.99 -1.45 -25.13
CA MET A 9 -6.53 -1.27 -25.21
C MET A 9 -5.83 -2.50 -25.79
N LEU A 10 -6.12 -2.87 -27.03
CA LEU A 10 -5.59 -4.06 -27.68
C LEU A 10 -4.05 -4.03 -27.78
N GLY A 11 -3.40 -5.13 -27.33
CA GLY A 11 -1.94 -5.28 -27.38
C GLY A 11 -1.19 -4.53 -26.27
N ILE A 12 -1.90 -3.99 -25.30
CA ILE A 12 -1.31 -3.38 -24.09
C ILE A 12 -1.38 -4.39 -22.94
N ASP A 13 -0.23 -4.71 -22.34
CA ASP A 13 -0.17 -5.63 -21.21
C ASP A 13 -0.28 -4.92 -19.86
N LEU A 14 0.26 -3.69 -19.77
CA LEU A 14 0.33 -2.92 -18.52
C LEU A 14 0.16 -1.43 -18.79
N VAL A 15 -0.50 -0.74 -17.86
CA VAL A 15 -0.58 0.72 -17.83
C VAL A 15 0.16 1.22 -16.59
N ILE A 16 1.23 1.98 -16.80
CA ILE A 16 2.06 2.57 -15.75
C ILE A 16 1.96 4.10 -15.79
N PRO A 17 2.16 4.79 -14.64
CA PRO A 17 2.11 6.25 -14.63
C PRO A 17 3.24 6.86 -15.46
N ASP A 18 2.97 8.00 -16.09
CA ASP A 18 4.01 8.82 -16.69
C ASP A 18 4.88 9.46 -15.61
N VAL A 19 6.17 9.15 -15.64
CA VAL A 19 7.16 9.67 -14.69
C VAL A 19 8.13 10.68 -15.30
N THR A 20 7.79 11.23 -16.46
CA THR A 20 8.64 12.20 -17.18
C THR A 20 9.03 13.38 -16.29
N TYR A 21 8.07 13.97 -15.55
CA TYR A 21 8.36 15.04 -14.61
C TYR A 21 9.40 14.65 -13.55
N LEU A 22 9.32 13.43 -13.03
CA LEU A 22 10.28 12.95 -12.03
C LEU A 22 11.66 12.74 -12.65
N LYS A 23 11.74 12.28 -13.89
CA LYS A 23 13.01 12.13 -14.64
C LYS A 23 13.68 13.47 -14.88
N GLU A 24 12.94 14.47 -15.30
CA GLU A 24 13.41 15.85 -15.51
C GLU A 24 13.86 16.53 -14.22
N ASN A 25 13.37 16.06 -13.05
CA ASN A 25 13.70 16.58 -11.73
C ASN A 25 14.36 15.51 -10.83
N ALA A 26 15.10 14.57 -11.41
CA ALA A 26 15.67 13.42 -10.69
C ALA A 26 16.55 13.81 -9.49
N ASP A 27 17.23 14.95 -9.56
CA ASP A 27 18.03 15.55 -8.47
C ASP A 27 17.19 15.87 -7.22
N LYS A 28 15.90 16.15 -7.39
CA LYS A 28 14.94 16.46 -6.32
C LYS A 28 14.29 15.21 -5.73
N VAL A 29 14.26 14.09 -6.47
CA VAL A 29 13.67 12.83 -6.02
C VAL A 29 14.58 12.19 -4.97
N LYS A 30 14.06 12.03 -3.74
CA LYS A 30 14.86 11.52 -2.60
C LYS A 30 14.56 10.07 -2.25
N GLY A 31 13.46 9.52 -2.75
CA GLY A 31 13.07 8.14 -2.50
C GLY A 31 11.61 7.87 -2.81
N LEU A 32 11.27 6.60 -2.86
CA LEU A 32 9.91 6.08 -3.01
C LEU A 32 9.44 5.54 -1.66
N VAL A 33 8.29 6.01 -1.19
CA VAL A 33 7.66 5.53 0.05
C VAL A 33 6.37 4.79 -0.32
N VAL A 34 6.28 3.53 0.10
CA VAL A 34 5.18 2.63 -0.29
C VAL A 34 4.33 2.29 0.91
N THR A 35 3.02 2.46 0.78
CA THR A 35 2.04 2.25 1.85
C THR A 35 1.74 0.78 2.09
N HIS A 36 1.58 -0.02 1.02
CA HIS A 36 1.26 -1.45 1.09
C HIS A 36 1.58 -2.18 -0.22
N GLY A 37 1.43 -3.50 -0.22
CA GLY A 37 1.95 -4.39 -1.25
C GLY A 37 0.97 -4.82 -2.34
N HIS A 38 -0.19 -4.17 -2.52
CA HIS A 38 -1.08 -4.49 -3.63
C HIS A 38 -0.47 -4.09 -4.99
N GLU A 39 -0.91 -4.78 -6.05
CA GLU A 39 -0.32 -4.66 -7.38
C GLU A 39 -0.45 -3.25 -7.96
N ASP A 40 -1.58 -2.62 -7.79
CA ASP A 40 -1.85 -1.24 -8.21
C ASP A 40 -1.00 -0.20 -7.48
N HIS A 41 -0.33 -0.58 -6.37
CA HIS A 41 0.62 0.27 -5.65
C HIS A 41 2.08 -0.07 -5.94
N ILE A 42 2.43 -1.34 -6.12
CA ILE A 42 3.84 -1.77 -6.30
C ILE A 42 4.19 -2.25 -7.72
N GLY A 43 3.21 -2.53 -8.57
CA GLY A 43 3.43 -3.18 -9.87
C GLY A 43 4.31 -2.39 -10.82
N ALA A 44 4.24 -1.06 -10.80
CA ALA A 44 5.07 -0.22 -11.66
C ALA A 44 6.51 0.02 -11.13
N ILE A 45 6.81 -0.40 -9.89
CA ILE A 45 8.12 -0.11 -9.26
C ILE A 45 9.30 -0.55 -10.11
N PRO A 46 9.36 -1.78 -10.68
CA PRO A 46 10.51 -2.18 -11.48
C PRO A 46 10.76 -1.29 -12.71
N TYR A 47 9.70 -0.79 -13.32
CA TYR A 47 9.79 0.09 -14.49
C TYR A 47 10.32 1.46 -14.11
N ILE A 48 9.83 2.01 -12.98
CA ILE A 48 10.25 3.32 -12.47
C ILE A 48 11.69 3.26 -11.96
N GLU A 49 12.09 2.18 -11.29
CA GLU A 49 13.45 1.99 -10.78
C GLU A 49 14.52 1.91 -11.88
N LYS A 50 14.18 1.37 -13.06
CA LYS A 50 15.06 1.41 -14.23
C LYS A 50 15.39 2.84 -14.67
N GLU A 51 14.45 3.75 -14.46
CA GLU A 51 14.56 5.15 -14.92
C GLU A 51 15.17 6.08 -13.85
N LEU A 52 14.88 5.85 -12.56
CA LEU A 52 15.18 6.80 -11.48
C LEU A 52 16.16 6.26 -10.43
N ASN A 53 16.23 4.95 -10.23
CA ASN A 53 17.09 4.27 -9.25
C ASN A 53 17.14 4.96 -7.88
N MET A 54 15.99 5.14 -7.25
CA MET A 54 15.84 5.79 -5.95
C MET A 54 15.73 4.78 -4.80
N PRO A 55 16.04 5.15 -3.54
CA PRO A 55 15.82 4.25 -2.42
C PRO A 55 14.32 4.05 -2.16
N ILE A 56 13.92 2.78 -1.94
CA ILE A 56 12.55 2.37 -1.63
C ILE A 56 12.41 2.16 -0.13
N TYR A 57 11.33 2.70 0.45
CA TYR A 57 10.98 2.57 1.87
C TYR A 57 9.61 1.93 1.99
N ALA A 58 9.50 0.81 2.70
CA ALA A 58 8.25 0.10 2.91
C ALA A 58 8.31 -0.73 4.20
N THR A 59 7.16 -1.19 4.67
CA THR A 59 7.05 -2.19 5.74
C THR A 59 7.61 -3.53 5.29
N LYS A 60 7.79 -4.47 6.21
CA LYS A 60 8.53 -5.72 5.95
C LYS A 60 7.87 -6.58 4.88
N LEU A 61 6.56 -6.83 5.00
CA LEU A 61 5.83 -7.66 4.01
C LEU A 61 5.78 -6.97 2.65
N THR A 62 5.44 -5.69 2.63
CA THR A 62 5.43 -4.87 1.41
C THR A 62 6.78 -4.90 0.70
N MET A 63 7.88 -4.80 1.46
CA MET A 63 9.23 -4.89 0.89
C MET A 63 9.50 -6.28 0.30
N GLY A 64 9.07 -7.36 0.97
CA GLY A 64 9.21 -8.72 0.44
C GLY A 64 8.50 -8.91 -0.90
N LEU A 65 7.29 -8.36 -1.05
CA LEU A 65 6.55 -8.40 -2.31
C LEU A 65 7.26 -7.58 -3.41
N ILE A 66 7.77 -6.40 -3.07
CA ILE A 66 8.58 -5.57 -3.99
C ILE A 66 9.84 -6.34 -4.42
N GLU A 67 10.52 -7.02 -3.51
CA GLU A 67 11.72 -7.81 -3.82
C GLU A 67 11.46 -8.92 -4.82
N ASN A 68 10.30 -9.59 -4.77
CA ASN A 68 9.93 -10.58 -5.78
C ASN A 68 9.84 -9.94 -7.17
N LYS A 69 9.18 -8.80 -7.30
CA LYS A 69 9.11 -8.05 -8.56
C LYS A 69 10.48 -7.57 -9.05
N LEU A 70 11.31 -7.09 -8.14
CA LEU A 70 12.68 -6.68 -8.50
C LEU A 70 13.53 -7.86 -8.98
N LYS A 71 13.33 -9.07 -8.44
CA LYS A 71 13.98 -10.31 -8.91
C LYS A 71 13.56 -10.66 -10.33
N GLU A 72 12.27 -10.64 -10.62
CA GLU A 72 11.73 -10.92 -11.97
C GLU A 72 12.31 -9.99 -13.03
N HIS A 73 12.62 -8.74 -12.64
CA HIS A 73 13.21 -7.73 -13.52
C HIS A 73 14.73 -7.60 -13.43
N ASN A 74 15.44 -8.47 -12.68
CA ASN A 74 16.89 -8.46 -12.47
C ASN A 74 17.41 -7.14 -11.82
N LEU A 75 16.63 -6.50 -10.97
CA LEU A 75 16.95 -5.20 -10.34
C LEU A 75 17.42 -5.32 -8.88
N MET A 76 17.42 -6.53 -8.31
CA MET A 76 17.73 -6.75 -6.88
C MET A 76 19.06 -6.12 -6.43
N ASN A 77 20.10 -6.24 -7.26
CA ASN A 77 21.43 -5.77 -6.89
C ASN A 77 21.62 -4.25 -7.03
N ASN A 78 20.74 -3.61 -7.80
CA ASN A 78 20.87 -2.20 -8.15
C ASN A 78 19.92 -1.30 -7.36
N THR A 79 18.90 -1.88 -6.70
CA THR A 79 17.88 -1.11 -5.97
C THR A 79 18.18 -1.05 -4.48
N ARG A 80 18.22 0.14 -3.93
CA ARG A 80 18.39 0.38 -2.49
C ARG A 80 17.05 0.21 -1.77
N ARG A 81 16.97 -0.75 -0.85
CA ARG A 81 15.75 -1.11 -0.11
C ARG A 81 15.92 -0.86 1.37
N LYS A 82 14.92 -0.27 2.00
CA LYS A 82 14.92 0.04 3.44
C LYS A 82 13.58 -0.35 4.06
N VAL A 83 13.61 -1.37 4.90
CA VAL A 83 12.45 -1.78 5.69
C VAL A 83 12.23 -0.77 6.81
N VAL A 84 11.00 -0.31 6.96
CA VAL A 84 10.58 0.66 7.98
C VAL A 84 9.54 0.00 8.89
N LYS A 85 9.57 0.33 10.18
CA LYS A 85 8.60 -0.13 11.18
C LYS A 85 7.56 0.97 11.45
N TYR A 86 6.38 0.58 11.93
CA TYR A 86 5.41 1.55 12.44
C TYR A 86 5.99 2.41 13.55
N GLY A 87 5.63 3.68 13.58
CA GLY A 87 6.18 4.70 14.47
C GLY A 87 7.58 5.18 14.11
N GLN A 88 8.28 4.49 13.19
CA GLN A 88 9.58 4.95 12.72
C GLN A 88 9.43 6.15 11.80
N ASN A 89 10.36 7.10 11.94
CA ASN A 89 10.48 8.26 11.07
C ASN A 89 11.65 8.08 10.11
N ILE A 90 11.44 8.45 8.85
CA ILE A 90 12.49 8.59 7.84
C ILE A 90 12.63 10.05 7.42
N ILE A 91 13.84 10.45 7.06
CA ILE A 91 14.12 11.82 6.60
C ILE A 91 14.50 11.77 5.12
N LEU A 92 13.73 12.46 4.30
CA LEU A 92 13.96 12.60 2.86
C LEU A 92 14.06 14.09 2.50
N GLY A 93 15.27 14.60 2.47
CA GLY A 93 15.51 16.04 2.31
C GLY A 93 14.90 16.84 3.48
N LYS A 94 13.94 17.71 3.18
CA LYS A 94 13.20 18.49 4.20
C LYS A 94 11.96 17.78 4.75
N PHE A 95 11.64 16.59 4.25
CA PHE A 95 10.48 15.84 4.69
C PHE A 95 10.87 14.85 5.78
N ARG A 96 10.06 14.79 6.84
CA ARG A 96 10.07 13.73 7.84
C ARG A 96 8.78 12.93 7.69
N ILE A 97 8.90 11.64 7.44
CA ILE A 97 7.77 10.77 7.14
C ILE A 97 7.70 9.69 8.23
N GLU A 98 6.55 9.58 8.86
CA GLU A 98 6.23 8.58 9.87
C GLU A 98 5.26 7.55 9.29
N PHE A 99 5.54 6.27 9.52
CA PHE A 99 4.68 5.17 9.15
C PHE A 99 3.71 4.86 10.28
N ILE A 100 2.41 4.89 10.00
CA ILE A 100 1.33 4.65 10.97
C ILE A 100 0.61 3.39 10.57
N LYS A 101 0.32 2.50 11.52
CA LYS A 101 -0.36 1.26 11.24
C LYS A 101 -1.81 1.50 10.79
N THR A 102 -2.19 0.86 9.68
CA THR A 102 -3.58 0.77 9.21
C THR A 102 -4.01 -0.68 9.05
N ASN A 103 -5.31 -0.90 8.85
CA ASN A 103 -5.85 -2.18 8.38
C ASN A 103 -6.31 -2.02 6.93
N HIS A 104 -6.06 -3.04 6.15
CA HIS A 104 -6.51 -3.18 4.78
C HIS A 104 -6.70 -4.67 4.46
N SER A 105 -7.06 -5.04 3.24
CA SER A 105 -7.17 -6.44 2.80
C SER A 105 -5.83 -7.15 2.61
N ILE A 106 -4.73 -6.47 2.87
CA ILE A 106 -3.38 -7.03 2.94
C ILE A 106 -2.74 -6.63 4.28
N ALA A 107 -1.98 -7.54 4.87
CA ALA A 107 -1.25 -7.27 6.11
C ALA A 107 -0.13 -6.22 5.89
N ASP A 108 0.34 -5.64 7.00
CA ASP A 108 1.48 -4.73 7.03
C ASP A 108 1.29 -3.41 6.25
N SER A 109 0.02 -2.99 6.06
CA SER A 109 -0.34 -1.71 5.44
C SER A 109 -0.05 -0.53 6.35
N ALA A 110 0.35 0.60 5.77
CA ALA A 110 0.70 1.82 6.49
C ALA A 110 0.06 3.07 5.89
N ALA A 111 -0.38 3.97 6.75
CA ALA A 111 -0.56 5.37 6.42
C ALA A 111 0.73 6.16 6.67
N LEU A 112 0.81 7.34 6.11
CA LEU A 112 1.97 8.20 6.20
C LEU A 112 1.59 9.56 6.79
N ALA A 113 2.27 9.98 7.86
CA ALA A 113 2.29 11.37 8.29
C ALA A 113 3.54 12.04 7.74
N ILE A 114 3.34 13.02 6.85
CA ILE A 114 4.40 13.68 6.10
C ILE A 114 4.55 15.10 6.63
N TYR A 115 5.56 15.31 7.44
CA TYR A 115 5.90 16.62 8.00
C TYR A 115 6.76 17.37 7.00
N THR A 116 6.27 18.52 6.55
CA THR A 116 6.93 19.38 5.58
C THR A 116 7.14 20.78 6.18
N PRO A 117 8.00 21.63 5.59
CA PRO A 117 8.11 23.02 6.01
C PRO A 117 6.81 23.84 5.89
N ALA A 118 5.90 23.43 5.01
CA ALA A 118 4.60 24.10 4.81
C ALA A 118 3.51 23.61 5.79
N GLY A 119 3.67 22.40 6.35
CA GLY A 119 2.69 21.81 7.26
C GLY A 119 2.69 20.30 7.22
N LEU A 120 1.77 19.71 7.96
CA LEU A 120 1.60 18.26 8.07
C LEU A 120 0.57 17.77 7.05
N LEU A 121 0.98 16.81 6.22
CA LEU A 121 0.11 16.06 5.31
C LEU A 121 -0.11 14.67 5.88
N VAL A 122 -1.30 14.11 5.70
CA VAL A 122 -1.60 12.71 6.03
C VAL A 122 -2.08 12.02 4.78
N HIS A 123 -1.41 10.90 4.42
CA HIS A 123 -1.83 10.00 3.35
C HIS A 123 -2.24 8.67 3.98
N THR A 124 -3.50 8.28 3.83
CA THR A 124 -4.01 7.08 4.52
C THR A 124 -3.50 5.78 3.92
N GLY A 125 -3.01 5.79 2.68
CA GLY A 125 -2.98 4.59 1.86
C GLY A 125 -4.40 4.06 1.72
N ASP A 126 -4.54 2.83 1.26
CA ASP A 126 -5.81 2.13 1.29
C ASP A 126 -6.05 1.62 2.70
N PHE A 127 -7.24 1.82 3.23
CA PHE A 127 -7.50 1.45 4.61
C PHE A 127 -8.98 1.09 4.85
N LYS A 128 -9.20 0.39 5.94
CA LYS A 128 -10.50 0.25 6.59
C LYS A 128 -10.34 0.37 8.10
N ILE A 129 -11.41 0.68 8.79
CA ILE A 129 -11.45 0.64 10.25
C ILE A 129 -12.00 -0.71 10.65
N ASP A 130 -11.13 -1.63 11.07
CA ASP A 130 -11.47 -2.95 11.56
C ASP A 130 -10.95 -3.11 13.00
N TYR A 131 -11.88 -3.23 13.95
CA TYR A 131 -11.54 -3.42 15.37
C TYR A 131 -11.26 -4.90 15.74
N THR A 132 -11.55 -5.82 14.82
CA THR A 132 -11.33 -7.26 14.98
C THR A 132 -10.66 -7.86 13.76
N PRO A 133 -9.46 -7.36 13.39
CA PRO A 133 -8.73 -7.89 12.24
C PRO A 133 -8.37 -9.36 12.46
N VAL A 134 -8.24 -10.13 11.38
CA VAL A 134 -7.83 -11.54 11.44
C VAL A 134 -6.36 -11.67 11.78
N PHE A 135 -5.54 -10.73 11.32
CA PHE A 135 -4.11 -10.72 11.55
C PHE A 135 -3.63 -9.36 12.09
N GLY A 136 -2.77 -9.43 13.11
CA GLY A 136 -2.16 -8.27 13.74
C GLY A 136 -3.13 -7.45 14.61
N ASP A 137 -2.75 -6.20 14.90
CA ASP A 137 -3.53 -5.28 15.74
C ASP A 137 -4.44 -4.40 14.88
N ALA A 138 -5.43 -3.78 15.50
CA ALA A 138 -6.28 -2.78 14.87
C ALA A 138 -5.48 -1.56 14.37
N ILE A 139 -6.11 -0.77 13.51
CA ILE A 139 -5.58 0.53 13.06
C ILE A 139 -5.26 1.44 14.24
N ASP A 140 -4.15 2.15 14.19
CA ASP A 140 -3.68 3.05 15.25
C ASP A 140 -4.45 4.39 15.24
N LEU A 141 -5.75 4.34 15.62
CA LEU A 141 -6.59 5.53 15.70
C LEU A 141 -6.11 6.52 16.75
N GLN A 142 -5.43 6.04 17.82
CA GLN A 142 -4.84 6.93 18.81
C GLN A 142 -3.81 7.85 18.14
N ARG A 143 -2.92 7.29 17.33
CA ARG A 143 -1.90 8.07 16.62
C ARG A 143 -2.50 9.07 15.65
N PHE A 144 -3.55 8.68 14.92
CA PHE A 144 -4.29 9.62 14.07
C PHE A 144 -4.90 10.77 14.87
N GLY A 145 -5.49 10.48 16.03
CA GLY A 145 -6.03 11.52 16.94
C GLY A 145 -4.95 12.48 17.44
N GLU A 146 -3.77 11.98 17.83
CA GLU A 146 -2.64 12.81 18.25
C GLU A 146 -2.13 13.72 17.12
N ILE A 147 -2.09 13.22 15.90
CA ILE A 147 -1.70 13.97 14.69
C ILE A 147 -2.73 15.03 14.38
N GLY A 148 -4.01 14.68 14.43
CA GLY A 148 -5.13 15.61 14.20
C GLY A 148 -5.09 16.81 15.15
N ARG A 149 -4.74 16.60 16.43
CA ARG A 149 -4.59 17.70 17.42
C ARG A 149 -3.47 18.68 17.09
N LYS A 150 -2.46 18.25 16.32
CA LYS A 150 -1.36 19.16 15.89
C LYS A 150 -1.75 20.05 14.72
N GLY A 151 -2.89 19.78 14.09
CA GLY A 151 -3.32 20.41 12.85
C GLY A 151 -2.74 19.72 11.62
N VAL A 152 -3.62 19.38 10.69
CA VAL A 152 -3.27 18.72 9.41
C VAL A 152 -3.58 19.70 8.28
N LEU A 153 -2.57 19.99 7.46
CA LEU A 153 -2.71 20.90 6.33
C LEU A 153 -3.56 20.27 5.22
N ALA A 154 -3.33 18.97 4.93
CA ALA A 154 -4.11 18.23 3.95
C ALA A 154 -4.20 16.75 4.32
N LEU A 155 -5.38 16.16 4.08
CA LEU A 155 -5.66 14.73 4.20
C LEU A 155 -5.88 14.16 2.80
N MET A 156 -5.01 13.26 2.38
CA MET A 156 -5.17 12.42 1.19
C MET A 156 -5.75 11.08 1.63
N CYS A 157 -7.06 10.95 1.52
CA CYS A 157 -7.82 9.83 2.05
C CYS A 157 -8.28 8.91 0.94
N ASP A 158 -8.15 7.59 1.16
CA ASP A 158 -8.83 6.59 0.34
C ASP A 158 -10.32 6.87 0.31
N SER A 159 -10.89 6.92 -0.87
CA SER A 159 -12.30 7.22 -1.13
C SER A 159 -12.97 6.23 -2.09
N THR A 160 -12.39 5.06 -2.28
CA THR A 160 -12.84 4.03 -3.24
C THR A 160 -14.32 3.67 -3.07
N ASN A 161 -14.81 3.61 -1.84
CA ASN A 161 -16.20 3.28 -1.54
C ASN A 161 -17.01 4.48 -1.02
N ALA A 162 -16.55 5.71 -1.20
CA ALA A 162 -17.18 6.90 -0.61
C ALA A 162 -18.65 7.10 -1.04
N GLU A 163 -19.02 6.67 -2.24
CA GLU A 163 -20.40 6.79 -2.77
C GLU A 163 -21.29 5.58 -2.45
N ARG A 164 -20.72 4.49 -1.87
CA ARG A 164 -21.49 3.30 -1.54
C ARG A 164 -22.15 3.46 -0.15
N PRO A 165 -23.46 3.30 -0.03
CA PRO A 165 -24.11 3.32 1.26
C PRO A 165 -23.70 2.10 2.11
N GLY A 166 -23.58 2.30 3.43
CA GLY A 166 -23.22 1.23 4.37
C GLY A 166 -21.77 1.34 4.85
N PHE A 167 -21.22 0.21 5.27
CA PHE A 167 -19.86 0.10 5.81
C PHE A 167 -19.25 -1.26 5.51
N THR A 168 -17.90 -1.33 5.50
CA THR A 168 -17.17 -2.57 5.28
C THR A 168 -17.17 -3.42 6.55
N MET A 169 -17.54 -4.69 6.42
CA MET A 169 -17.52 -5.66 7.52
C MET A 169 -16.07 -6.01 7.92
N SER A 170 -15.89 -6.48 9.17
CA SER A 170 -14.61 -7.03 9.61
C SER A 170 -14.20 -8.25 8.78
N GLU A 171 -12.89 -8.41 8.53
CA GLU A 171 -12.31 -9.62 7.91
C GLU A 171 -12.69 -10.91 8.66
N LYS A 172 -12.90 -10.83 9.96
CA LYS A 172 -13.34 -11.97 10.77
C LYS A 172 -14.65 -12.61 10.30
N THR A 173 -15.49 -11.84 9.61
CA THR A 173 -16.77 -12.36 9.05
C THR A 173 -16.54 -13.30 7.88
N VAL A 174 -15.43 -13.15 7.13
CA VAL A 174 -15.05 -14.01 6.02
C VAL A 174 -14.78 -15.45 6.48
N GLY A 175 -14.07 -15.62 7.61
CA GLY A 175 -13.83 -16.93 8.21
C GLY A 175 -15.15 -17.69 8.48
N LYS A 176 -16.13 -17.03 9.09
CA LYS A 176 -17.46 -17.64 9.32
C LYS A 176 -18.17 -18.05 8.03
N ALA A 177 -18.02 -17.27 6.97
CA ALA A 177 -18.59 -17.61 5.68
C ALA A 177 -17.94 -18.88 5.10
N PHE A 178 -16.61 -19.01 5.24
CA PHE A 178 -15.90 -20.24 4.86
C PHE A 178 -16.34 -21.45 5.69
N ASP A 179 -16.46 -21.33 7.01
CA ASP A 179 -16.94 -22.41 7.87
C ASP A 179 -18.30 -22.93 7.38
N ASN A 180 -19.26 -22.02 7.13
CA ASN A 180 -20.56 -22.37 6.60
C ASN A 180 -20.51 -23.06 5.23
N ILE A 181 -19.65 -22.57 4.31
CA ILE A 181 -19.49 -23.16 2.98
C ILE A 181 -18.93 -24.58 3.11
N PHE A 182 -17.88 -24.79 3.91
CA PHE A 182 -17.29 -26.11 4.10
C PHE A 182 -18.25 -27.08 4.78
N GLU A 183 -19.01 -26.64 5.76
CA GLU A 183 -20.02 -27.49 6.43
C GLU A 183 -21.13 -27.94 5.50
N ASN A 184 -21.63 -27.06 4.64
CA ASN A 184 -22.78 -27.32 3.77
C ASN A 184 -22.41 -28.02 2.46
N HIS A 185 -21.14 -28.04 2.07
CA HIS A 185 -20.69 -28.59 0.77
C HIS A 185 -19.64 -29.70 0.92
N LYS A 186 -19.82 -30.61 1.90
CA LYS A 186 -18.87 -31.71 2.20
C LYS A 186 -18.61 -32.67 1.04
N HIS A 187 -19.52 -32.75 0.09
CA HIS A 187 -19.42 -33.64 -1.08
C HIS A 187 -19.04 -32.91 -2.36
N SER A 188 -18.75 -31.62 -2.29
CA SER A 188 -18.39 -30.80 -3.43
C SER A 188 -16.91 -30.44 -3.42
N ARG A 189 -16.32 -30.18 -4.59
CA ARG A 189 -15.04 -29.53 -4.69
C ARG A 189 -15.23 -28.02 -4.53
N ILE A 190 -14.51 -27.41 -3.60
CA ILE A 190 -14.54 -25.98 -3.36
C ILE A 190 -13.29 -25.39 -4.03
N ILE A 191 -13.48 -24.39 -4.89
CA ILE A 191 -12.39 -23.65 -5.54
C ILE A 191 -12.39 -22.25 -4.97
N ILE A 192 -11.25 -21.82 -4.41
CA ILE A 192 -11.06 -20.48 -3.85
C ILE A 192 -10.07 -19.77 -4.77
N ALA A 193 -10.50 -18.65 -5.34
CA ALA A 193 -9.63 -17.77 -6.12
C ALA A 193 -9.32 -16.50 -5.32
N THR A 194 -8.06 -16.11 -5.29
CA THR A 194 -7.59 -14.91 -4.59
C THR A 194 -6.40 -14.31 -5.31
N PHE A 195 -6.10 -13.04 -5.05
CA PHE A 195 -4.89 -12.40 -5.56
C PHE A 195 -3.64 -12.94 -4.85
N ALA A 196 -2.51 -12.99 -5.57
CA ALA A 196 -1.24 -13.44 -5.02
C ALA A 196 -0.73 -12.58 -3.85
N SER A 197 -1.22 -11.35 -3.72
CA SER A 197 -0.91 -10.43 -2.62
C SER A 197 -1.70 -10.70 -1.33
N ASN A 198 -2.71 -11.56 -1.37
CA ASN A 198 -3.45 -11.99 -0.18
C ASN A 198 -2.65 -13.11 0.53
N VAL A 199 -1.63 -12.72 1.28
CA VAL A 199 -0.71 -13.59 2.02
C VAL A 199 -0.86 -13.40 3.52
#